data_3f9a1238fdf7f25cfc2108fe6c846fcb
#
_entry.id   3f9a1238fdf7f25cfc2108fe6c846fcb
#
_cell.length_a   1.000
_cell.length_b   1.000
_cell.length_c   1.000
_cell.angle_alpha   90.00
_cell.angle_beta   90.00
_cell.angle_gamma   90.00
#
_symmetry.space_group_name_H-M   'P 1'
#
loop_
_entity.id
_entity.type
_entity.pdbx_description
1 polymer ?
#
loop_
_entity_poly.entity_id
_entity_poly.type
_entity_poly.pdbx_seq_one_letter_code
_entity_poly.pdbx_strand_id
1 'polypeptide(L)'
;GTTDDKGPILEALYAMKLLRDSGVKLNKRVRLIMGCNEENGSKCMEHYNEVAEELSCGFTPDASYPCIHGEKGGVHMMAYSKNTKIISMNGGFVVNAVCDSCNTVIPAEAGLKERLETALSETKLQEYKVTEEKGTLNIYAKGVPAHASTPTLGVNAAGVTFECLEKAGFEDDFVTFYNTHLGTSCDGAGIGLKFADAYGDLTFCNGIVKTEDGVISCTIDIRVPVTLKEEELRSMCEGKLEDENGRIEIRSV
;
A
#
# COMPACT_ATOMS: atom_id res chain seq x y z
N GLY A 1 -15.15 -4.59 -5.03
CA GLY A 1 -16.32 -5.32 -5.17
C GLY A 1 -17.65 -4.61 -5.38
N THR A 2 -18.55 -4.67 -4.40
CA THR A 2 -19.90 -4.11 -4.61
C THR A 2 -19.91 -2.59 -4.51
N THR A 3 -19.22 -2.05 -3.53
CA THR A 3 -19.09 -0.60 -3.32
C THR A 3 -18.17 0.02 -4.37
N ASP A 4 -17.10 -0.66 -4.67
CA ASP A 4 -16.06 -0.24 -5.58
C ASP A 4 -15.91 -1.32 -6.69
N ASP A 5 -16.57 -1.15 -7.85
CA ASP A 5 -17.45 -0.04 -8.23
C ASP A 5 -18.77 -0.56 -8.87
N LYS A 6 -19.20 -1.80 -8.58
CA LYS A 6 -20.39 -2.42 -9.21
C LYS A 6 -21.71 -1.75 -8.82
N GLY A 7 -21.80 -1.21 -7.60
CA GLY A 7 -22.98 -0.45 -7.15
C GLY A 7 -23.20 0.79 -8.01
N PRO A 8 -22.25 1.73 -8.10
CA PRO A 8 -22.31 2.93 -8.94
C PRO A 8 -22.60 2.62 -10.42
N ILE A 9 -22.04 1.54 -10.99
CA ILE A 9 -22.36 1.11 -12.36
C ILE A 9 -23.87 0.80 -12.50
N LEU A 10 -24.44 0.05 -11.55
CA LEU A 10 -25.87 -0.28 -11.58
C LEU A 10 -26.73 0.95 -11.36
N GLU A 11 -26.36 1.86 -10.46
CA GLU A 11 -27.05 3.13 -10.23
C GLU A 11 -27.10 3.97 -11.50
N ALA A 12 -25.98 4.12 -12.21
CA ALA A 12 -25.90 4.82 -13.49
C ALA A 12 -26.79 4.16 -14.56
N LEU A 13 -26.77 2.82 -14.65
CA LEU A 13 -27.62 2.08 -15.58
C LEU A 13 -29.11 2.27 -15.29
N TYR A 14 -29.52 2.21 -14.03
CA TYR A 14 -30.91 2.45 -13.63
C TYR A 14 -31.34 3.89 -13.83
N ALA A 15 -30.47 4.88 -13.60
CA ALA A 15 -30.73 6.28 -13.93
C ALA A 15 -31.00 6.48 -15.43
N MET A 16 -30.19 5.87 -16.30
CA MET A 16 -30.41 5.88 -17.75
C MET A 16 -31.76 5.21 -18.14
N LYS A 17 -32.08 4.09 -17.49
CA LYS A 17 -33.37 3.40 -17.67
C LYS A 17 -34.54 4.30 -17.27
N LEU A 18 -34.49 4.96 -16.12
CA LEU A 18 -35.53 5.88 -15.65
C LEU A 18 -35.74 7.05 -16.62
N LEU A 19 -34.66 7.68 -17.12
CA LEU A 19 -34.74 8.73 -18.13
C LEU A 19 -35.45 8.26 -19.39
N ARG A 20 -35.11 7.08 -19.90
CA ARG A 20 -35.78 6.48 -21.05
C ARG A 20 -37.25 6.21 -20.80
N ASP A 21 -37.57 5.57 -19.67
CA ASP A 21 -38.94 5.14 -19.33
C ASP A 21 -39.88 6.34 -19.02
N SER A 22 -39.28 7.47 -18.53
CA SER A 22 -40.06 8.70 -18.31
C SER A 22 -40.32 9.51 -19.59
N GLY A 23 -39.83 9.05 -20.75
CA GLY A 23 -40.04 9.71 -22.04
C GLY A 23 -39.30 11.04 -22.24
N VAL A 24 -38.32 11.35 -21.39
CA VAL A 24 -37.46 12.54 -21.55
C VAL A 24 -36.70 12.45 -22.87
N LYS A 25 -36.87 13.45 -23.71
CA LYS A 25 -36.10 13.57 -24.96
C LYS A 25 -34.75 14.20 -24.66
N LEU A 26 -33.70 13.40 -24.83
CA LEU A 26 -32.34 13.87 -24.70
C LEU A 26 -31.87 14.44 -26.06
N ASN A 27 -31.14 15.56 -26.03
CA ASN A 27 -30.54 16.18 -27.22
C ASN A 27 -29.11 15.68 -27.50
N LYS A 28 -28.59 14.79 -26.64
CA LYS A 28 -27.30 14.13 -26.78
C LYS A 28 -27.44 12.64 -26.44
N ARG A 29 -26.55 11.84 -27.01
CA ARG A 29 -26.41 10.44 -26.67
C ARG A 29 -25.76 10.30 -25.30
N VAL A 30 -26.36 9.52 -24.42
CA VAL A 30 -25.76 9.09 -23.13
C VAL A 30 -25.12 7.73 -23.32
N ARG A 31 -23.91 7.58 -22.87
CA ARG A 31 -23.12 6.35 -22.94
C ARG A 31 -22.65 5.95 -21.55
N LEU A 32 -22.89 4.73 -21.15
CA LEU A 32 -22.28 4.11 -19.99
C LEU A 32 -21.01 3.38 -20.47
N ILE A 33 -19.87 3.73 -19.89
CA ILE A 33 -18.57 3.12 -20.20
C ILE A 33 -18.13 2.35 -18.96
N MET A 34 -17.78 1.08 -19.14
CA MET A 34 -17.32 0.20 -18.06
C MET A 34 -15.92 -0.29 -18.40
N GLY A 35 -14.94 0.16 -17.63
CA GLY A 35 -13.57 -0.32 -17.70
C GLY A 35 -13.39 -1.67 -16.99
N CYS A 36 -12.27 -2.32 -17.19
CA CYS A 36 -11.97 -3.64 -16.61
C CYS A 36 -10.64 -3.73 -15.87
N ASN A 37 -9.84 -2.67 -15.83
CA ASN A 37 -8.54 -2.67 -15.15
C ASN A 37 -8.18 -1.30 -14.53
N GLU A 38 -9.13 -0.63 -13.91
CA GLU A 38 -8.92 0.65 -13.23
C GLU A 38 -7.80 0.52 -12.19
N GLU A 39 -7.88 -0.48 -11.29
CA GLU A 39 -6.91 -0.78 -10.22
C GLU A 39 -5.48 -1.12 -10.71
N ASN A 40 -5.31 -1.33 -12.00
CA ASN A 40 -4.03 -1.69 -12.62
C ASN A 40 -3.62 -0.72 -13.75
N GLY A 41 -4.00 0.56 -13.63
CA GLY A 41 -3.56 1.64 -14.52
C GLY A 41 -4.42 1.88 -15.75
N SER A 42 -5.70 1.49 -15.75
CA SER A 42 -6.74 1.93 -16.71
C SER A 42 -6.42 1.79 -18.21
N LYS A 43 -5.57 0.86 -18.62
CA LYS A 43 -5.18 0.65 -20.03
C LYS A 43 -6.37 0.41 -20.97
N CYS A 44 -7.47 -0.14 -20.44
CA CYS A 44 -8.72 -0.29 -21.19
C CYS A 44 -9.32 1.07 -21.59
N MET A 45 -9.15 2.10 -20.76
CA MET A 45 -9.61 3.45 -21.04
C MET A 45 -8.67 4.19 -21.99
N GLU A 46 -7.36 3.96 -21.93
CA GLU A 46 -6.40 4.45 -22.92
C GLU A 46 -6.82 3.97 -24.32
N HIS A 47 -6.99 2.64 -24.47
CA HIS A 47 -7.44 2.06 -25.75
C HIS A 47 -8.84 2.57 -26.17
N TYR A 48 -9.78 2.70 -25.23
CA TYR A 48 -11.09 3.26 -25.56
C TYR A 48 -10.98 4.66 -26.14
N ASN A 49 -10.14 5.54 -25.58
CA ASN A 49 -9.92 6.90 -26.05
C ASN A 49 -9.26 6.98 -27.44
N GLU A 50 -8.48 5.96 -27.81
CA GLU A 50 -7.88 5.87 -29.17
C GLU A 50 -8.89 5.51 -30.25
N VAL A 51 -9.91 4.68 -29.93
CA VAL A 51 -10.80 4.08 -30.94
C VAL A 51 -12.23 4.61 -30.89
N ALA A 52 -12.64 5.27 -29.81
CA ALA A 52 -14.00 5.75 -29.63
C ALA A 52 -14.17 7.19 -30.08
N GLU A 53 -15.43 7.57 -30.32
CA GLU A 53 -15.79 8.96 -30.59
C GLU A 53 -15.52 9.84 -29.38
N GLU A 54 -15.07 11.05 -29.60
CA GLU A 54 -14.84 12.07 -28.58
C GLU A 54 -16.10 12.34 -27.76
N LEU A 55 -15.92 12.45 -26.44
CA LEU A 55 -16.98 12.73 -25.49
C LEU A 55 -17.09 14.24 -25.25
N SER A 56 -18.31 14.76 -25.32
CA SER A 56 -18.55 16.19 -25.01
C SER A 56 -18.37 16.51 -23.54
N CYS A 57 -18.74 15.58 -22.65
CA CYS A 57 -18.59 15.65 -21.21
C CYS A 57 -18.90 14.29 -20.59
N GLY A 58 -18.47 14.08 -19.37
CA GLY A 58 -18.74 12.86 -18.59
C GLY A 58 -18.47 13.09 -17.11
N PHE A 59 -18.79 12.09 -16.32
CA PHE A 59 -18.42 11.99 -14.91
C PHE A 59 -18.18 10.52 -14.55
N THR A 60 -17.38 10.33 -13.52
CA THR A 60 -17.10 9.02 -12.95
C THR A 60 -17.69 8.95 -11.54
N PRO A 61 -18.60 8.03 -11.23
CA PRO A 61 -19.22 7.91 -9.92
C PRO A 61 -18.42 7.01 -8.97
N ASP A 62 -17.10 7.14 -8.99
CA ASP A 62 -16.15 6.27 -8.30
C ASP A 62 -15.55 6.94 -7.06
N ALA A 63 -16.29 7.81 -6.39
CA ALA A 63 -15.81 8.48 -5.19
C ALA A 63 -16.97 9.06 -4.35
N SER A 64 -16.62 9.81 -3.32
CA SER A 64 -17.60 10.43 -2.43
C SER A 64 -18.32 11.61 -3.07
N TYR A 65 -19.54 11.89 -2.63
CA TYR A 65 -20.35 13.03 -3.04
C TYR A 65 -20.00 14.30 -2.23
N PRO A 66 -20.28 15.51 -2.75
CA PRO A 66 -21.01 15.77 -4.01
C PRO A 66 -20.14 15.80 -5.26
N CYS A 67 -18.87 16.18 -5.15
CA CYS A 67 -17.97 16.26 -6.27
C CYS A 67 -16.52 16.28 -5.78
N ILE A 68 -15.69 15.42 -6.35
CA ILE A 68 -14.25 15.43 -6.12
C ILE A 68 -13.62 16.33 -7.18
N HIS A 69 -12.84 17.32 -6.73
CA HIS A 69 -12.16 18.29 -7.59
C HIS A 69 -10.64 18.22 -7.53
N GLY A 70 -10.10 17.24 -6.79
CA GLY A 70 -8.69 16.95 -6.68
C GLY A 70 -8.46 15.59 -6.04
N GLU A 71 -7.48 14.88 -6.53
CA GLU A 71 -7.05 13.56 -6.01
C GLU A 71 -5.58 13.62 -5.64
N LYS A 72 -5.19 12.83 -4.64
CA LYS A 72 -3.77 12.63 -4.31
C LYS A 72 -3.09 11.87 -5.42
N GLY A 73 -1.89 12.28 -5.78
CA GLY A 73 -1.04 11.52 -6.67
C GLY A 73 -0.61 10.18 -6.04
N GLY A 74 -0.28 9.20 -6.87
CA GLY A 74 0.25 7.91 -6.45
C GLY A 74 1.72 7.77 -6.78
N VAL A 75 2.54 7.39 -5.81
CA VAL A 75 3.95 7.03 -6.02
C VAL A 75 4.19 5.62 -5.52
N HIS A 76 4.75 4.78 -6.36
CA HIS A 76 5.13 3.42 -5.98
C HIS A 76 6.64 3.30 -5.85
N MET A 77 7.08 2.72 -4.74
CA MET A 77 8.48 2.40 -4.50
C MET A 77 8.63 0.93 -4.09
N MET A 78 9.87 0.44 -4.19
CA MET A 78 10.25 -0.89 -3.74
C MET A 78 11.49 -0.79 -2.86
N ALA A 79 11.42 -1.32 -1.65
CA ALA A 79 12.59 -1.53 -0.81
C ALA A 79 13.17 -2.93 -1.01
N TYR A 80 14.49 -3.06 -0.92
CA TYR A 80 15.21 -4.32 -1.08
C TYR A 80 16.29 -4.47 -0.02
N SER A 81 16.42 -5.68 0.54
CA SER A 81 17.56 -6.04 1.38
C SER A 81 18.84 -6.14 0.56
N LYS A 82 19.98 -5.72 1.13
CA LYS A 82 21.33 -6.05 0.65
C LYS A 82 21.86 -7.31 1.32
N ASN A 83 21.73 -7.35 2.66
CA ASN A 83 22.04 -8.51 3.47
C ASN A 83 20.90 -8.76 4.46
N THR A 84 20.65 -10.02 4.81
CA THR A 84 19.69 -10.39 5.85
C THR A 84 19.94 -11.82 6.34
N LYS A 85 19.72 -12.04 7.62
CA LYS A 85 19.67 -13.39 8.24
C LYS A 85 18.26 -13.97 8.20
N ILE A 86 17.23 -13.16 7.83
CA ILE A 86 15.86 -13.65 7.70
C ILE A 86 15.84 -14.66 6.54
N ILE A 87 15.42 -15.88 6.85
CA ILE A 87 15.38 -16.98 5.87
C ILE A 87 14.24 -16.76 4.88
N SER A 88 13.09 -16.33 5.35
CA SER A 88 11.96 -15.93 4.51
C SER A 88 11.02 -15.00 5.25
N MET A 89 10.42 -14.06 4.52
CA MET A 89 9.36 -13.19 4.99
C MET A 89 8.37 -12.96 3.87
N ASN A 90 7.10 -13.34 4.09
CA ASN A 90 6.06 -13.24 3.08
C ASN A 90 4.76 -12.77 3.71
N GLY A 91 4.16 -11.71 3.16
CA GLY A 91 2.93 -11.14 3.67
C GLY A 91 2.31 -10.12 2.73
N GLY A 92 1.03 -9.81 2.96
CA GLY A 92 0.24 -8.93 2.12
C GLY A 92 -0.16 -9.55 0.78
N PHE A 93 -1.19 -9.00 0.14
CA PHE A 93 -1.74 -9.53 -1.12
C PHE A 93 -1.81 -8.47 -2.22
N VAL A 94 -1.91 -7.20 -1.87
CA VAL A 94 -2.04 -6.09 -2.81
C VAL A 94 -1.16 -4.92 -2.40
N VAL A 95 -0.69 -4.15 -3.37
CA VAL A 95 0.27 -3.05 -3.14
C VAL A 95 -0.37 -1.85 -2.45
N ASN A 96 -1.66 -1.61 -2.72
CA ASN A 96 -2.42 -0.46 -2.24
C ASN A 96 -3.22 -0.72 -0.94
N ALA A 97 -2.82 -1.71 -0.15
CA ALA A 97 -3.37 -1.97 1.18
C ALA A 97 -2.29 -2.30 2.20
N VAL A 98 -2.56 -2.02 3.46
CA VAL A 98 -1.71 -2.38 4.60
C VAL A 98 -1.51 -3.90 4.65
N CYS A 99 -0.27 -4.35 4.81
CA CYS A 99 0.08 -5.77 4.99
C CYS A 99 -0.63 -6.32 6.23
N ASP A 100 -1.73 -7.04 6.04
CA ASP A 100 -2.61 -7.52 7.11
C ASP A 100 -2.18 -8.84 7.75
N SER A 101 -1.28 -9.56 7.10
CA SER A 101 -0.73 -10.81 7.62
C SER A 101 0.69 -11.06 7.10
N CYS A 102 1.54 -11.63 7.94
CA CYS A 102 2.93 -11.91 7.59
C CYS A 102 3.40 -13.22 8.22
N ASN A 103 4.11 -14.03 7.42
CA ASN A 103 4.84 -15.22 7.87
C ASN A 103 6.34 -14.95 7.72
N THR A 104 7.09 -15.11 8.82
CA THR A 104 8.53 -14.86 8.85
C THR A 104 9.26 -16.07 9.43
N VAL A 105 10.37 -16.44 8.82
CA VAL A 105 11.25 -17.52 9.31
C VAL A 105 12.65 -16.94 9.52
N ILE A 106 13.18 -17.12 10.74
CA ILE A 106 14.51 -16.67 11.13
C ILE A 106 15.29 -17.79 11.80
N PRO A 107 16.63 -17.75 11.87
CA PRO A 107 17.41 -18.64 12.71
C PRO A 107 17.00 -18.54 14.17
N ALA A 108 16.94 -19.67 14.86
CA ALA A 108 16.72 -19.68 16.30
C ALA A 108 18.02 -19.32 17.04
N GLU A 109 17.90 -18.40 18.00
CA GLU A 109 18.98 -18.01 18.92
C GLU A 109 18.51 -18.19 20.35
N ALA A 110 19.45 -18.43 21.28
CA ALA A 110 19.12 -18.66 22.68
C ALA A 110 18.33 -17.50 23.29
N GLY A 111 17.15 -17.80 23.84
CA GLY A 111 16.26 -16.84 24.50
C GLY A 111 15.59 -15.83 23.55
N LEU A 112 15.80 -15.93 22.23
CA LEU A 112 15.17 -15.01 21.25
C LEU A 112 13.67 -15.22 21.18
N LYS A 113 13.19 -16.45 21.26
CA LYS A 113 11.76 -16.76 21.23
C LYS A 113 10.99 -16.04 22.33
N GLU A 114 11.45 -16.14 23.56
CA GLU A 114 10.81 -15.52 24.74
C GLU A 114 10.82 -14.00 24.64
N ARG A 115 11.94 -13.40 24.21
CA ARG A 115 12.01 -11.95 23.98
C ARG A 115 11.07 -11.49 22.88
N LEU A 116 10.98 -12.27 21.81
CA LEU A 116 10.08 -11.96 20.67
C LEU A 116 8.61 -12.10 21.05
N GLU A 117 8.22 -13.16 21.76
CA GLU A 117 6.86 -13.34 22.31
C GLU A 117 6.49 -12.18 23.24
N THR A 118 7.42 -11.73 24.08
CA THR A 118 7.23 -10.55 24.94
C THR A 118 6.98 -9.29 24.08
N ALA A 119 7.83 -9.01 23.09
CA ALA A 119 7.68 -7.84 22.22
C ALA A 119 6.35 -7.87 21.45
N LEU A 120 5.96 -9.02 20.90
CA LEU A 120 4.70 -9.20 20.17
C LEU A 120 3.46 -9.00 21.07
N SER A 121 3.54 -9.41 22.34
CA SER A 121 2.42 -9.26 23.28
C SER A 121 2.04 -7.82 23.60
N GLU A 122 2.97 -6.89 23.39
CA GLU A 122 2.78 -5.44 23.61
C GLU A 122 2.22 -4.70 22.38
N THR A 123 1.96 -5.41 21.26
CA THR A 123 1.54 -4.82 20.00
C THR A 123 0.01 -4.77 19.85
N LYS A 124 -0.43 -4.11 18.76
CA LYS A 124 -1.84 -4.08 18.34
C LYS A 124 -2.21 -5.17 17.32
N LEU A 125 -1.37 -6.20 17.16
CA LEU A 125 -1.69 -7.34 16.32
C LEU A 125 -2.97 -8.05 16.79
N GLN A 126 -3.80 -8.49 15.87
CA GLN A 126 -5.00 -9.27 16.19
C GLN A 126 -4.64 -10.69 16.67
N GLU A 127 -3.57 -11.24 16.11
CA GLU A 127 -3.07 -12.58 16.41
C GLU A 127 -1.58 -12.65 16.09
N TYR A 128 -0.86 -13.41 16.90
CA TYR A 128 0.50 -13.81 16.58
C TYR A 128 0.79 -15.22 17.10
N LYS A 129 1.76 -15.87 16.49
CA LYS A 129 2.24 -17.19 16.90
C LYS A 129 3.73 -17.32 16.63
N VAL A 130 4.49 -17.82 17.59
CA VAL A 130 5.92 -18.14 17.44
C VAL A 130 6.13 -19.62 17.73
N THR A 131 6.67 -20.34 16.75
CA THR A 131 7.01 -21.76 16.91
C THR A 131 8.47 -21.98 16.59
N GLU A 132 9.12 -22.86 17.33
CA GLU A 132 10.51 -23.25 17.09
C GLU A 132 10.55 -24.64 16.50
N GLU A 133 11.18 -24.78 15.34
CA GLU A 133 11.34 -26.06 14.64
C GLU A 133 12.71 -26.12 13.95
N LYS A 134 13.44 -27.21 14.19
CA LYS A 134 14.71 -27.52 13.47
C LYS A 134 15.74 -26.38 13.44
N GLY A 135 15.83 -25.61 14.53
CA GLY A 135 16.77 -24.49 14.62
C GLY A 135 16.31 -23.19 13.97
N THR A 136 15.02 -23.08 13.65
CA THR A 136 14.40 -21.85 13.16
C THR A 136 13.21 -21.43 14.03
N LEU A 137 12.94 -20.13 14.08
CA LEU A 137 11.70 -19.57 14.61
C LEU A 137 10.78 -19.24 13.42
N ASN A 138 9.57 -19.77 13.49
CA ASN A 138 8.50 -19.44 12.55
C ASN A 138 7.52 -18.49 13.25
N ILE A 139 7.35 -17.31 12.70
CA ILE A 139 6.56 -16.21 13.25
C ILE A 139 5.39 -15.96 12.31
N TYR A 140 4.18 -16.09 12.82
CA TYR A 140 2.96 -15.62 12.16
C TYR A 140 2.48 -14.37 12.87
N ALA A 141 2.15 -13.34 12.11
CA ALA A 141 1.58 -12.10 12.60
C ALA A 141 0.34 -11.74 11.79
N LYS A 142 -0.74 -11.34 12.46
CA LYS A 142 -1.99 -10.86 11.84
C LYS A 142 -2.31 -9.47 12.36
N GLY A 143 -2.32 -8.51 11.45
CA GLY A 143 -2.67 -7.11 11.68
C GLY A 143 -4.12 -6.81 11.29
N VAL A 144 -4.35 -5.58 10.83
CA VAL A 144 -5.65 -5.08 10.39
C VAL A 144 -5.49 -4.47 9.00
N PRO A 145 -6.25 -4.92 7.99
CA PRO A 145 -6.17 -4.33 6.66
C PRO A 145 -6.73 -2.90 6.65
N ALA A 146 -6.15 -2.04 5.83
CA ALA A 146 -6.68 -0.73 5.50
C ALA A 146 -6.18 -0.32 4.11
N HIS A 147 -6.89 0.56 3.43
CA HIS A 147 -6.46 1.10 2.15
C HIS A 147 -5.24 2.02 2.30
N ALA A 148 -4.34 2.07 1.32
CA ALA A 148 -3.13 2.89 1.37
C ALA A 148 -3.39 4.41 1.48
N SER A 149 -4.59 4.88 1.17
CA SER A 149 -5.01 6.27 1.40
C SER A 149 -5.33 6.58 2.88
N THR A 150 -5.60 5.55 3.67
CA THR A 150 -5.94 5.66 5.11
C THR A 150 -5.21 4.61 5.95
N PRO A 151 -3.88 4.47 5.81
CA PRO A 151 -3.12 3.37 6.40
C PRO A 151 -3.13 3.38 7.93
N THR A 152 -3.38 4.52 8.55
CA THR A 152 -3.49 4.68 10.01
C THR A 152 -4.68 3.95 10.63
N LEU A 153 -5.67 3.52 9.81
CA LEU A 153 -6.79 2.68 10.25
C LEU A 153 -6.40 1.20 10.31
N GLY A 154 -5.26 0.84 9.76
CA GLY A 154 -4.74 -0.52 9.73
C GLY A 154 -3.67 -0.79 10.78
N VAL A 155 -3.23 -2.05 10.85
CA VAL A 155 -2.06 -2.50 11.60
C VAL A 155 -1.20 -3.33 10.65
N ASN A 156 -0.02 -2.83 10.30
CA ASN A 156 0.90 -3.49 9.37
C ASN A 156 1.62 -4.65 10.04
N ALA A 157 1.23 -5.88 9.71
CA ALA A 157 1.80 -7.09 10.30
C ALA A 157 3.30 -7.24 10.03
N ALA A 158 3.76 -6.89 8.81
CA ALA A 158 5.18 -6.95 8.47
C ALA A 158 5.98 -5.89 9.25
N GLY A 159 5.51 -4.63 9.26
CA GLY A 159 6.17 -3.54 9.98
C GLY A 159 6.29 -3.83 11.48
N VAL A 160 5.19 -4.29 12.10
CA VAL A 160 5.21 -4.68 13.51
C VAL A 160 6.16 -5.86 13.77
N THR A 161 6.26 -6.82 12.84
CA THR A 161 7.22 -7.93 12.96
C THR A 161 8.67 -7.42 12.94
N PHE A 162 9.02 -6.50 12.01
CA PHE A 162 10.36 -5.87 11.98
C PHE A 162 10.69 -5.12 13.27
N GLU A 163 9.76 -4.34 13.81
CA GLU A 163 9.94 -3.66 15.11
C GLU A 163 10.16 -4.66 16.24
N CYS A 164 9.38 -5.74 16.29
CA CYS A 164 9.51 -6.77 17.33
C CYS A 164 10.82 -7.55 17.22
N LEU A 165 11.31 -7.81 16.02
CA LEU A 165 12.63 -8.44 15.80
C LEU A 165 13.75 -7.58 16.39
N GLU A 166 13.76 -6.28 16.12
CA GLU A 166 14.74 -5.35 16.69
C GLU A 166 14.63 -5.26 18.21
N LYS A 167 13.42 -5.09 18.77
CA LYS A 167 13.17 -5.06 20.22
C LYS A 167 13.59 -6.35 20.92
N ALA A 168 13.46 -7.49 20.24
CA ALA A 168 13.91 -8.79 20.76
C ALA A 168 15.43 -8.98 20.68
N GLY A 169 16.17 -8.04 20.04
CA GLY A 169 17.60 -8.09 19.86
C GLY A 169 18.05 -9.06 18.77
N PHE A 170 17.22 -9.26 17.74
CA PHE A 170 17.63 -9.94 16.51
C PHE A 170 18.42 -8.97 15.65
N GLU A 171 19.76 -9.10 15.66
CA GLU A 171 20.66 -8.25 14.89
C GLU A 171 20.65 -8.65 13.43
N ASP A 172 20.06 -7.80 12.57
CA ASP A 172 19.92 -8.01 11.14
C ASP A 172 19.95 -6.68 10.39
N ASP A 173 20.72 -6.63 9.30
CA ASP A 173 20.95 -5.41 8.51
C ASP A 173 19.63 -4.90 7.92
N PHE A 174 18.79 -5.77 7.36
CA PHE A 174 17.53 -5.33 6.76
C PHE A 174 16.46 -4.97 7.79
N VAL A 175 16.46 -5.60 8.97
CA VAL A 175 15.60 -5.17 10.08
C VAL A 175 15.94 -3.73 10.48
N THR A 176 17.23 -3.42 10.61
CA THR A 176 17.70 -2.06 10.90
C THR A 176 17.30 -1.07 9.79
N PHE A 177 17.51 -1.44 8.53
CA PHE A 177 17.12 -0.61 7.38
C PHE A 177 15.61 -0.34 7.37
N TYR A 178 14.80 -1.40 7.50
CA TYR A 178 13.34 -1.27 7.48
C TYR A 178 12.86 -0.33 8.60
N ASN A 179 13.29 -0.54 9.82
CA ASN A 179 12.85 0.26 10.97
C ASN A 179 13.31 1.72 10.89
N THR A 180 14.49 1.98 10.30
CA THR A 180 15.02 3.34 10.10
C THR A 180 14.28 4.09 9.00
N HIS A 181 14.05 3.45 7.85
CA HIS A 181 13.58 4.13 6.63
C HIS A 181 12.07 3.98 6.38
N LEU A 182 11.49 2.80 6.68
CA LEU A 182 10.08 2.53 6.48
C LEU A 182 9.30 2.62 7.81
N GLY A 183 9.66 1.78 8.76
CA GLY A 183 9.01 1.70 10.07
C GLY A 183 7.53 1.38 9.98
N THR A 184 6.81 1.70 11.05
CA THR A 184 5.35 1.58 11.14
C THR A 184 4.64 2.94 11.04
N SER A 185 5.38 4.05 10.88
CA SER A 185 4.79 5.36 10.63
C SER A 185 4.19 5.40 9.23
N CYS A 186 3.02 6.02 9.11
CA CYS A 186 2.31 6.11 7.84
C CYS A 186 2.52 7.45 7.14
N ASP A 187 3.60 8.18 7.44
CA ASP A 187 3.84 9.54 6.97
C ASP A 187 5.11 9.72 6.12
N GLY A 188 5.88 8.64 5.91
CA GLY A 188 7.12 8.65 5.14
C GLY A 188 8.27 9.43 5.78
N ALA A 189 8.20 9.74 7.07
CA ALA A 189 9.23 10.53 7.77
C ALA A 189 10.62 9.89 7.71
N GLY A 190 10.72 8.55 7.74
CA GLY A 190 11.99 7.81 7.69
C GLY A 190 12.82 8.09 6.44
N ILE A 191 12.17 8.35 5.30
CA ILE A 191 12.82 8.74 4.04
C ILE A 191 12.64 10.23 3.70
N GLY A 192 12.20 11.03 4.68
CA GLY A 192 12.07 12.47 4.56
C GLY A 192 10.84 12.98 3.82
N LEU A 193 9.86 12.12 3.54
CA LEU A 193 8.67 12.48 2.77
C LEU A 193 7.50 13.01 3.61
N LYS A 194 7.71 13.36 4.87
CA LYS A 194 6.65 13.94 5.70
C LYS A 194 6.17 15.26 5.13
N PHE A 195 4.94 15.27 4.62
CA PHE A 195 4.36 16.45 3.97
C PHE A 195 2.85 16.50 4.21
N ALA A 196 2.29 17.71 4.27
CA ALA A 196 0.87 17.96 4.38
C ALA A 196 0.50 19.27 3.67
N ASP A 197 -0.69 19.32 3.11
CA ASP A 197 -1.27 20.55 2.54
C ASP A 197 -2.73 20.75 2.98
N ALA A 198 -3.43 21.68 2.36
CA ALA A 198 -4.85 21.95 2.65
C ALA A 198 -5.78 20.76 2.32
N TYR A 199 -5.30 19.76 1.56
CA TYR A 199 -6.04 18.57 1.13
C TYR A 199 -5.69 17.33 1.96
N GLY A 200 -4.77 17.46 2.92
CA GLY A 200 -4.42 16.43 3.89
C GLY A 200 -2.95 16.00 3.86
N ASP A 201 -2.65 14.95 4.63
CA ASP A 201 -1.31 14.45 4.84
C ASP A 201 -0.88 13.49 3.70
N LEU A 202 0.43 13.47 3.41
CA LEU A 202 1.03 12.36 2.66
C LEU A 202 0.80 11.06 3.43
N THR A 203 0.42 9.99 2.73
CA THR A 203 0.33 8.66 3.34
C THR A 203 1.38 7.73 2.76
N PHE A 204 1.91 6.85 3.61
CA PHE A 204 2.97 5.91 3.30
C PHE A 204 2.56 4.52 3.78
N CYS A 205 2.49 3.56 2.87
CA CYS A 205 1.96 2.23 3.14
C CYS A 205 2.87 1.14 2.57
N ASN A 206 3.30 0.21 3.40
CA ASN A 206 3.93 -1.02 2.94
C ASN A 206 2.85 -2.11 2.80
N GLY A 207 2.63 -2.57 1.56
CA GLY A 207 1.54 -3.51 1.22
C GLY A 207 1.98 -4.96 1.15
N ILE A 208 3.02 -5.26 0.40
CA ILE A 208 3.50 -6.63 0.21
C ILE A 208 4.95 -6.72 0.69
N VAL A 209 5.25 -7.78 1.43
CA VAL A 209 6.63 -8.21 1.70
C VAL A 209 6.84 -9.59 1.13
N LYS A 210 7.98 -9.82 0.47
CA LYS A 210 8.27 -11.08 -0.18
C LYS A 210 9.76 -11.39 -0.18
N THR A 211 10.09 -12.65 0.02
CA THR A 211 11.46 -13.17 -0.16
C THR A 211 11.54 -13.96 -1.45
N GLU A 212 12.45 -13.57 -2.33
CA GLU A 212 12.80 -14.26 -3.57
C GLU A 212 14.32 -14.32 -3.70
N ASP A 213 14.86 -15.50 -3.97
CA ASP A 213 16.30 -15.75 -4.16
C ASP A 213 17.18 -15.17 -3.03
N GLY A 214 16.69 -15.23 -1.79
CA GLY A 214 17.38 -14.71 -0.61
C GLY A 214 17.33 -13.19 -0.43
N VAL A 215 16.62 -12.48 -1.30
CA VAL A 215 16.39 -11.04 -1.19
C VAL A 215 14.98 -10.79 -0.67
N ILE A 216 14.86 -9.96 0.36
CA ILE A 216 13.56 -9.47 0.82
C ILE A 216 13.24 -8.19 0.06
N SER A 217 12.03 -8.12 -0.48
CA SER A 217 11.47 -6.93 -1.11
C SER A 217 10.20 -6.48 -0.40
N CYS A 218 9.98 -5.15 -0.32
CA CYS A 218 8.78 -4.55 0.25
C CYS A 218 8.20 -3.53 -0.74
N THR A 219 6.92 -3.65 -1.07
CA THR A 219 6.22 -2.63 -1.86
C THR A 219 5.86 -1.45 -0.97
N ILE A 220 5.92 -0.25 -1.53
CA ILE A 220 5.56 0.98 -0.85
C ILE A 220 4.60 1.75 -1.76
N ASP A 221 3.38 1.99 -1.29
CA ASP A 221 2.39 2.87 -1.92
C ASP A 221 2.34 4.19 -1.15
N ILE A 222 2.52 5.30 -1.85
CA ILE A 222 2.52 6.64 -1.27
C ILE A 222 1.41 7.44 -1.95
N ARG A 223 0.54 8.06 -1.15
CA ARG A 223 -0.46 9.00 -1.66
C ARG A 223 -0.01 10.42 -1.36
N VAL A 224 0.27 11.14 -2.44
CA VAL A 224 0.94 12.43 -2.43
C VAL A 224 -0.10 13.55 -2.46
N PRO A 225 -0.07 14.50 -1.49
CA PRO A 225 -0.95 15.67 -1.52
C PRO A 225 -0.83 16.47 -2.82
N VAL A 226 -1.93 17.11 -3.23
CA VAL A 226 -2.11 17.75 -4.54
C VAL A 226 -1.08 18.81 -4.88
N THR A 227 -0.52 19.49 -3.86
CA THR A 227 0.43 20.60 -4.07
C THR A 227 1.88 20.15 -4.18
N LEU A 228 2.22 18.92 -3.74
CA LEU A 228 3.59 18.42 -3.81
C LEU A 228 3.92 17.94 -5.24
N LYS A 229 4.95 18.55 -5.83
CA LYS A 229 5.41 18.20 -7.17
C LYS A 229 6.42 17.06 -7.15
N GLU A 230 6.55 16.35 -8.28
CA GLU A 230 7.49 15.23 -8.42
C GLU A 230 8.94 15.62 -8.11
N GLU A 231 9.41 16.77 -8.61
CA GLU A 231 10.77 17.25 -8.40
C GLU A 231 11.03 17.54 -6.91
N GLU A 232 10.04 18.10 -6.21
CA GLU A 232 10.13 18.37 -4.76
C GLU A 232 10.15 17.05 -3.99
N LEU A 233 9.28 16.10 -4.32
CA LEU A 233 9.26 14.77 -3.71
C LEU A 233 10.62 14.07 -3.86
N ARG A 234 11.18 14.07 -5.07
CA ARG A 234 12.51 13.48 -5.32
C ARG A 234 13.60 14.15 -4.52
N SER A 235 13.57 15.48 -4.41
CA SER A 235 14.53 16.25 -3.61
C SER A 235 14.41 15.96 -2.11
N MET A 236 13.20 15.77 -1.59
CA MET A 236 12.96 15.47 -0.17
C MET A 236 13.57 14.13 0.27
N CYS A 237 13.56 13.12 -0.60
CA CYS A 237 14.11 11.80 -0.32
C CYS A 237 15.54 11.59 -0.85
N GLU A 238 16.15 12.61 -1.46
CA GLU A 238 17.53 12.53 -1.96
C GLU A 238 18.51 12.15 -0.85
N GLY A 239 19.38 11.18 -1.13
CA GLY A 239 20.36 10.67 -0.17
C GLY A 239 19.80 9.83 0.98
N LYS A 240 18.47 9.51 0.96
CA LYS A 240 17.80 8.75 2.02
C LYS A 240 17.22 7.43 1.53
N LEU A 241 17.39 7.11 0.27
CA LEU A 241 16.81 5.91 -0.35
C LEU A 241 17.73 4.69 -0.29
N GLU A 242 18.96 4.85 0.16
CA GLU A 242 19.95 3.78 0.20
C GLU A 242 20.97 4.00 1.31
N ASP A 243 21.35 2.90 1.97
CA ASP A 243 22.48 2.81 2.89
C ASP A 243 23.24 1.49 2.69
N GLU A 244 24.10 1.10 3.62
CA GLU A 244 24.86 -0.16 3.57
C GLU A 244 23.97 -1.40 3.71
N ASN A 245 22.78 -1.27 4.31
CA ASN A 245 21.88 -2.36 4.71
C ASN A 245 20.77 -2.63 3.70
N GLY A 246 20.36 -1.62 2.92
CA GLY A 246 19.27 -1.75 1.98
C GLY A 246 19.18 -0.61 0.97
N ARG A 247 18.20 -0.69 0.07
CA ARG A 247 17.89 0.37 -0.89
C ARG A 247 16.40 0.46 -1.19
N ILE A 248 15.95 1.64 -1.58
CA ILE A 248 14.60 1.92 -2.06
C ILE A 248 14.68 2.46 -3.48
N GLU A 249 13.88 1.92 -4.37
CA GLU A 249 13.78 2.33 -5.77
C GLU A 249 12.41 2.96 -6.05
N ILE A 250 12.37 4.13 -6.68
CA ILE A 250 11.13 4.74 -7.18
C ILE A 250 10.75 4.01 -8.47
N ARG A 251 9.55 3.43 -8.54
CA ARG A 251 9.05 2.64 -9.67
C ARG A 251 8.14 3.45 -10.58
N SER A 252 7.26 4.27 -10.00
CA SER A 252 6.37 5.17 -10.73
C SER A 252 6.00 6.38 -9.87
N VAL A 253 5.72 7.47 -10.53
CA VAL A 253 5.20 8.72 -9.95
C VAL A 253 4.02 9.17 -10.82
#